data_7e6dc68cc8a27623fd2e624a32c33ce9
#
_entry.id   7e6dc68cc8a27623fd2e624a32c33ce9
#
_cell.length_a   1.000
_cell.length_b   1.000
_cell.length_c   1.000
_cell.angle_alpha   90.00
_cell.angle_beta   90.00
_cell.angle_gamma   90.00
#
_symmetry.space_group_name_H-M   'P 1'
#
loop_
_entity.id
_entity.type
_entity.pdbx_description
1 polymer ?
#
loop_
_entity_poly.entity_id
_entity_poly.type
_entity_poly.pdbx_seq_one_letter_code
_entity_poly.pdbx_strand_id
1 'polypeptide(L)'
;PIHLELGCGKGYFIANLASEHKDVNYIAIDLVDAMLGLAKRNVEQIYRGKNQETDNIFLTRFDIERINLILSDEDKIDRIYINFCNPWPRGKHHKKRLTHTRQLEKYKEFLSKGGEVYFKTDDDNLFLDSLNYFEKAGFEIVKKTFDLHEEVDFWENIETEHEKMFSEQGIKIKALVARLN
;
A
#
# COMPACT_ATOMS: atom_id res chain seq x y z
N PRO A 1 -3.99 -10.59 12.67
CA PRO A 1 -3.97 -10.19 11.26
C PRO A 1 -2.58 -9.75 10.81
N ILE A 2 -2.29 -9.91 9.50
CA ILE A 2 -1.04 -9.47 8.89
C ILE A 2 -1.39 -8.53 7.74
N HIS A 3 -0.87 -7.31 7.80
CA HIS A 3 -1.02 -6.32 6.75
C HIS A 3 0.33 -6.02 6.08
N LEU A 4 0.29 -5.72 4.79
CA LEU A 4 1.47 -5.52 3.96
C LEU A 4 1.43 -4.15 3.30
N GLU A 5 2.52 -3.37 3.38
CA GLU A 5 2.69 -2.17 2.55
C GLU A 5 3.72 -2.42 1.46
N LEU A 6 3.33 -2.17 0.23
CA LEU A 6 4.17 -2.32 -0.96
C LEU A 6 4.70 -0.96 -1.41
N GLY A 7 6.01 -0.76 -1.30
CA GLY A 7 6.66 0.50 -1.58
C GLY A 7 6.55 1.48 -0.40
N CYS A 8 7.09 1.10 0.76
CA CYS A 8 6.90 1.89 1.99
C CYS A 8 7.72 3.20 2.05
N GLY A 9 8.67 3.40 1.16
CA GLY A 9 9.50 4.60 1.14
C GLY A 9 10.14 4.89 2.49
N LYS A 10 9.91 6.09 3.02
CA LYS A 10 10.42 6.53 4.33
C LYS A 10 9.66 5.97 5.55
N GLY A 11 8.62 5.15 5.33
CA GLY A 11 7.94 4.39 6.37
C GLY A 11 6.99 5.18 7.28
N TYR A 12 6.69 6.44 7.01
CA TYR A 12 5.79 7.22 7.87
C TYR A 12 4.37 6.68 7.92
N PHE A 13 3.82 6.27 6.77
CA PHE A 13 2.48 5.70 6.71
C PHE A 13 2.37 4.46 7.60
N ILE A 14 3.22 3.47 7.33
CA ILE A 14 3.15 2.19 8.05
C ILE A 14 3.51 2.33 9.52
N ALA A 15 4.44 3.22 9.87
CA ALA A 15 4.83 3.45 11.26
C ALA A 15 3.69 4.05 12.08
N ASN A 16 2.99 5.04 11.55
CA ASN A 16 1.84 5.63 12.21
C ASN A 16 0.70 4.60 12.35
N LEU A 17 0.35 3.94 11.26
CA LEU A 17 -0.71 2.92 11.26
C LEU A 17 -0.42 1.79 12.26
N ALA A 18 0.78 1.21 12.20
CA ALA A 18 1.17 0.10 13.07
C ALA A 18 1.27 0.49 14.55
N SER A 19 1.66 1.73 14.84
CA SER A 19 1.71 2.23 16.23
C SER A 19 0.32 2.46 16.85
N GLU A 20 -0.71 2.62 16.01
CA GLU A 20 -2.10 2.78 16.44
C GLU A 20 -2.84 1.44 16.56
N HIS A 21 -2.39 0.42 15.82
CA HIS A 21 -3.02 -0.90 15.78
C HIS A 21 -2.05 -2.00 16.20
N LYS A 22 -1.77 -2.07 17.50
CA LYS A 22 -0.79 -3.02 18.09
C LYS A 22 -1.22 -4.50 18.01
N ASP A 23 -2.48 -4.77 17.74
CA ASP A 23 -3.05 -6.11 17.54
C ASP A 23 -2.85 -6.67 16.13
N VAL A 24 -2.30 -5.86 15.21
CA VAL A 24 -1.99 -6.23 13.83
C VAL A 24 -0.49 -6.25 13.60
N ASN A 25 0.02 -7.25 12.89
CA ASN A 25 1.39 -7.30 12.41
C ASN A 25 1.51 -6.66 11.03
N TYR A 26 2.54 -5.85 10.84
CA TYR A 26 2.77 -5.12 9.59
C TYR A 26 4.10 -5.50 8.97
N ILE A 27 4.09 -5.75 7.67
CA ILE A 27 5.29 -5.98 6.86
C ILE A 27 5.36 -4.84 5.84
N ALA A 28 6.46 -4.12 5.81
CA ALA A 28 6.70 -3.04 4.87
C ALA A 28 7.87 -3.39 3.94
N ILE A 29 7.62 -3.31 2.64
CA ILE A 29 8.59 -3.69 1.61
C ILE A 29 8.98 -2.48 0.78
N ASP A 30 10.28 -2.32 0.55
CA ASP A 30 10.82 -1.38 -0.44
C ASP A 30 12.05 -1.98 -1.10
N LEU A 31 12.37 -1.53 -2.31
CA LEU A 31 13.55 -1.98 -3.05
C LEU A 31 14.81 -1.18 -2.67
N VAL A 32 14.65 0.06 -2.21
CA VAL A 32 15.72 1.03 -2.03
C VAL A 32 16.25 1.00 -0.59
N ASP A 33 17.49 0.53 -0.40
CA ASP A 33 18.14 0.45 0.93
C ASP A 33 18.14 1.79 1.68
N ALA A 34 18.42 2.90 0.99
CA ALA A 34 18.43 4.22 1.60
C ALA A 34 17.06 4.60 2.17
N MET A 35 15.97 4.22 1.50
CA MET A 35 14.61 4.43 1.99
C MET A 35 14.33 3.59 3.23
N LEU A 36 14.73 2.33 3.24
CA LEU A 36 14.56 1.43 4.40
C LEU A 36 15.35 1.90 5.61
N GLY A 37 16.55 2.47 5.41
CA GLY A 37 17.32 3.09 6.49
C GLY A 37 16.60 4.27 7.12
N LEU A 38 15.97 5.12 6.32
CA LEU A 38 15.12 6.22 6.79
C LEU A 38 13.84 5.67 7.45
N ALA A 39 13.21 4.68 6.85
CA ALA A 39 12.00 4.04 7.40
C ALA A 39 12.27 3.48 8.80
N LYS A 40 13.38 2.78 9.00
CA LYS A 40 13.77 2.26 10.32
C LYS A 40 13.86 3.37 11.37
N ARG A 41 14.55 4.46 11.05
CA ARG A 41 14.68 5.61 11.96
C ARG A 41 13.32 6.23 12.30
N ASN A 42 12.47 6.39 11.30
CA ASN A 42 11.14 6.98 11.48
C ASN A 42 10.24 6.08 12.32
N VAL A 43 10.26 4.77 12.09
CA VAL A 43 9.56 3.79 12.92
C VAL A 43 10.02 3.89 14.37
N GLU A 44 11.32 3.82 14.61
CA GLU A 44 11.89 3.91 15.96
C GLU A 44 11.52 5.23 16.66
N GLN A 45 11.54 6.34 15.93
CA GLN A 45 11.19 7.66 16.46
C GLN A 45 9.70 7.75 16.83
N ILE A 46 8.81 7.30 15.96
CA ILE A 46 7.35 7.33 16.18
C ILE A 46 6.97 6.45 17.37
N TYR A 47 7.49 5.24 17.43
CA TYR A 47 7.20 4.32 18.53
C TYR A 47 7.77 4.83 19.86
N ARG A 48 9.00 5.36 19.85
CA ARG A 48 9.60 5.98 21.05
C ARG A 48 8.76 7.16 21.55
N GLY A 49 8.27 8.01 20.65
CA GLY A 49 7.39 9.13 20.99
C GLY A 49 6.07 8.71 21.63
N LYS A 50 5.62 7.49 21.37
CA LYS A 50 4.43 6.88 21.98
C LYS A 50 4.76 5.94 23.15
N ASN A 51 6.00 5.83 23.53
CA ASN A 51 6.50 4.91 24.57
C ASN A 51 6.09 3.45 24.28
N GLN A 52 6.30 3.00 23.03
CA GLN A 52 5.93 1.68 22.54
C GLN A 52 7.16 0.91 22.01
N GLU A 53 7.08 -0.43 22.07
CA GLU A 53 8.05 -1.34 21.41
C GLU A 53 7.67 -1.53 19.93
N THR A 54 8.69 -1.71 19.09
CA THR A 54 8.53 -1.96 17.65
C THR A 54 8.32 -3.45 17.33
N ASP A 55 7.41 -4.09 18.04
CA ASP A 55 7.23 -5.55 18.04
C ASP A 55 6.22 -6.05 16.99
N ASN A 56 5.50 -5.15 16.33
CA ASN A 56 4.47 -5.49 15.34
C ASN A 56 4.73 -4.92 13.94
N ILE A 57 5.95 -4.42 13.66
CA ILE A 57 6.32 -3.87 12.35
C ILE A 57 7.67 -4.42 11.89
N PHE A 58 7.72 -4.90 10.65
CA PHE A 58 8.87 -5.55 10.04
C PHE A 58 9.19 -4.89 8.70
N LEU A 59 10.42 -4.43 8.53
CA LEU A 59 10.91 -3.80 7.31
C LEU A 59 11.73 -4.80 6.50
N THR A 60 11.48 -4.89 5.21
CA THR A 60 12.18 -5.83 4.33
C THR A 60 12.54 -5.18 3.00
N ARG A 61 13.80 -5.44 2.54
CA ARG A 61 14.21 -5.09 1.19
C ARG A 61 13.87 -6.21 0.24
N PHE A 62 13.00 -5.93 -0.73
CA PHE A 62 12.70 -6.89 -1.79
C PHE A 62 12.13 -6.21 -3.02
N ASP A 63 12.31 -6.86 -4.19
CA ASP A 63 11.69 -6.45 -5.45
C ASP A 63 10.26 -6.98 -5.50
N ILE A 64 9.29 -6.07 -5.42
CA ILE A 64 7.85 -6.40 -5.40
C ILE A 64 7.41 -7.13 -6.68
N GLU A 65 8.07 -6.90 -7.82
CA GLU A 65 7.79 -7.67 -9.04
C GLU A 65 8.01 -9.18 -8.85
N ARG A 66 8.81 -9.57 -7.86
CA ARG A 66 9.17 -10.96 -7.55
C ARG A 66 8.61 -11.42 -6.20
N ILE A 67 7.59 -10.77 -5.69
CA ILE A 67 7.07 -10.99 -4.34
C ILE A 67 6.66 -12.44 -4.07
N ASN A 68 6.24 -13.16 -5.10
CA ASN A 68 5.89 -14.59 -5.01
C ASN A 68 7.10 -15.52 -4.74
N LEU A 69 8.32 -14.97 -4.64
CA LEU A 69 9.49 -15.74 -4.17
C LEU A 69 9.64 -15.70 -2.64
N ILE A 70 8.95 -14.79 -1.95
CA ILE A 70 9.04 -14.65 -0.49
C ILE A 70 7.70 -14.81 0.22
N LEU A 71 6.59 -14.72 -0.49
CA LEU A 71 5.25 -14.95 0.03
C LEU A 71 4.54 -16.00 -0.83
N SER A 72 3.82 -16.90 -0.17
CA SER A 72 3.14 -18.05 -0.79
C SER A 72 1.71 -18.18 -0.24
N ASP A 73 1.00 -19.22 -0.66
CA ASP A 73 -0.33 -19.57 -0.16
C ASP A 73 -0.36 -20.00 1.31
N GLU A 74 0.80 -20.29 1.89
CA GLU A 74 0.93 -20.54 3.34
C GLU A 74 0.87 -19.25 4.16
N ASP A 75 1.23 -18.12 3.54
CA ASP A 75 1.21 -16.81 4.17
C ASP A 75 -0.19 -16.19 4.05
N LYS A 76 -0.80 -15.81 5.15
CA LYS A 76 -2.15 -15.25 5.15
C LYS A 76 -2.10 -13.75 5.39
N ILE A 77 -2.01 -12.99 4.29
CA ILE A 77 -2.07 -11.53 4.32
C ILE A 77 -3.53 -11.10 4.26
N ASP A 78 -3.97 -10.29 5.20
CA ASP A 78 -5.37 -9.84 5.29
C ASP A 78 -5.60 -8.52 4.55
N ARG A 79 -4.56 -7.70 4.42
CA ARG A 79 -4.64 -6.40 3.75
C ARG A 79 -3.33 -5.98 3.11
N ILE A 80 -3.43 -5.39 1.93
CA ILE A 80 -2.30 -4.79 1.21
C ILE A 80 -2.55 -3.30 1.05
N TYR A 81 -1.55 -2.47 1.34
CA TYR A 81 -1.55 -1.03 1.09
C TYR A 81 -0.59 -0.69 -0.05
N ILE A 82 -1.06 0.09 -1.00
CA ILE A 82 -0.27 0.65 -2.11
C ILE A 82 -0.52 2.16 -2.15
N ASN A 83 0.46 2.93 -1.73
CA ASN A 83 0.36 4.38 -1.59
C ASN A 83 1.32 5.09 -2.54
N PHE A 84 0.80 5.84 -3.50
CA PHE A 84 1.59 6.68 -4.42
C PHE A 84 2.71 5.92 -5.13
N CYS A 85 2.42 4.74 -5.63
CA CYS A 85 3.37 3.95 -6.40
C CYS A 85 3.70 4.64 -7.74
N ASN A 86 4.85 4.26 -8.33
CA ASN A 86 5.27 4.82 -9.61
C ASN A 86 4.20 4.55 -10.69
N PRO A 87 3.70 5.59 -11.37
CA PRO A 87 2.64 5.45 -12.37
C PRO A 87 3.12 4.83 -13.69
N TRP A 88 4.44 4.78 -13.95
CA TRP A 88 4.98 4.25 -15.20
C TRP A 88 4.18 4.71 -16.43
N PRO A 89 4.23 6.00 -16.81
CA PRO A 89 3.27 6.58 -17.77
C PRO A 89 3.39 6.03 -19.19
N ARG A 90 4.56 5.49 -19.57
CA ARG A 90 4.78 4.91 -20.89
C ARG A 90 4.16 3.52 -20.98
N GLY A 91 3.32 3.26 -22.00
CA GLY A 91 2.58 2.00 -22.17
C GLY A 91 3.44 0.75 -22.09
N LYS A 92 4.66 0.78 -22.64
CA LYS A 92 5.63 -0.35 -22.56
C LYS A 92 6.05 -0.71 -21.13
N HIS A 93 5.84 0.20 -20.16
CA HIS A 93 6.20 0.01 -18.77
C HIS A 93 5.00 -0.26 -17.85
N HIS A 94 3.76 -0.26 -18.35
CA HIS A 94 2.56 -0.47 -17.53
C HIS A 94 2.59 -1.77 -16.74
N LYS A 95 3.25 -2.82 -17.26
CA LYS A 95 3.42 -4.11 -16.54
C LYS A 95 4.23 -4.01 -15.25
N LYS A 96 4.98 -2.90 -15.06
CA LYS A 96 5.75 -2.62 -13.84
C LYS A 96 4.91 -1.96 -12.74
N ARG A 97 3.71 -1.50 -13.06
CA ARG A 97 2.81 -0.89 -12.09
C ARG A 97 2.43 -1.90 -11.01
N LEU A 98 2.46 -1.49 -9.75
CA LEU A 98 2.10 -2.37 -8.63
C LEU A 98 0.64 -2.83 -8.66
N THR A 99 -0.23 -2.10 -9.34
CA THR A 99 -1.66 -2.43 -9.52
C THR A 99 -1.97 -3.16 -10.83
N HIS A 100 -0.98 -3.40 -11.69
CA HIS A 100 -1.20 -4.10 -12.95
C HIS A 100 -1.77 -5.52 -12.71
N THR A 101 -2.66 -5.98 -13.58
CA THR A 101 -3.30 -7.31 -13.48
C THR A 101 -2.29 -8.42 -13.25
N ARG A 102 -1.15 -8.41 -13.97
CA ARG A 102 -0.07 -9.37 -13.79
C ARG A 102 0.47 -9.41 -12.36
N GLN A 103 0.57 -8.25 -11.71
CA GLN A 103 1.06 -8.14 -10.35
C GLN A 103 -0.01 -8.53 -9.33
N LEU A 104 -1.26 -8.13 -9.58
CA LEU A 104 -2.40 -8.52 -8.75
C LEU A 104 -2.62 -10.04 -8.70
N GLU A 105 -2.37 -10.75 -9.80
CA GLU A 105 -2.42 -12.22 -9.82
C GLU A 105 -1.43 -12.84 -8.84
N LYS A 106 -0.25 -12.24 -8.66
CA LYS A 106 0.73 -12.69 -7.65
C LYS A 106 0.23 -12.45 -6.22
N TYR A 107 -0.42 -11.31 -5.97
CA TYR A 107 -0.96 -11.01 -4.63
C TYR A 107 -2.06 -11.99 -4.23
N LYS A 108 -2.82 -12.51 -5.18
CA LYS A 108 -3.87 -13.50 -4.92
C LYS A 108 -3.34 -14.80 -4.31
N GLU A 109 -2.06 -15.13 -4.56
CA GLU A 109 -1.45 -16.34 -4.03
C GLU A 109 -1.37 -16.32 -2.50
N PHE A 110 -1.13 -15.16 -1.90
CA PHE A 110 -0.94 -15.01 -0.44
C PHE A 110 -2.01 -14.15 0.26
N LEU A 111 -2.85 -13.45 -0.50
CA LEU A 111 -3.95 -12.67 0.09
C LEU A 111 -5.06 -13.61 0.55
N SER A 112 -5.48 -13.46 1.80
CA SER A 112 -6.56 -14.25 2.38
C SER A 112 -7.86 -14.05 1.60
N LYS A 113 -8.72 -15.07 1.58
CA LYS A 113 -10.08 -14.92 1.06
C LYS A 113 -10.80 -13.81 1.83
N GLY A 114 -11.43 -12.89 1.12
CA GLY A 114 -12.00 -11.67 1.72
C GLY A 114 -10.96 -10.59 2.04
N GLY A 115 -9.68 -10.85 1.81
CA GLY A 115 -8.61 -9.87 1.98
C GLY A 115 -8.74 -8.70 1.01
N GLU A 116 -8.20 -7.55 1.39
CA GLU A 116 -8.43 -6.29 0.69
C GLU A 116 -7.13 -5.61 0.26
N VAL A 117 -7.18 -4.91 -0.85
CA VAL A 117 -6.13 -4.00 -1.33
C VAL A 117 -6.64 -2.57 -1.21
N TYR A 118 -5.92 -1.75 -0.46
CA TYR A 118 -6.13 -0.32 -0.29
C TYR A 118 -5.14 0.42 -1.17
N PHE A 119 -5.64 1.17 -2.12
CA PHE A 119 -4.83 1.87 -3.11
C PHE A 119 -5.19 3.34 -3.16
N LYS A 120 -4.20 4.23 -3.11
CA LYS A 120 -4.37 5.66 -3.34
C LYS A 120 -3.24 6.24 -4.20
N THR A 121 -3.60 7.23 -5.03
CA THR A 121 -2.68 7.87 -5.98
C THR A 121 -3.15 9.28 -6.34
N ASP A 122 -2.19 10.11 -6.73
CA ASP A 122 -2.42 11.42 -7.34
C ASP A 122 -2.65 11.32 -8.86
N ASP A 123 -2.19 10.23 -9.49
CA ASP A 123 -2.18 10.05 -10.94
C ASP A 123 -3.52 9.54 -11.47
N ASP A 124 -4.17 10.35 -12.31
CA ASP A 124 -5.49 10.03 -12.88
C ASP A 124 -5.45 8.80 -13.80
N ASN A 125 -4.44 8.70 -14.66
CA ASN A 125 -4.35 7.60 -15.63
C ASN A 125 -4.06 6.28 -14.92
N LEU A 126 -3.15 6.28 -13.95
CA LEU A 126 -2.89 5.11 -13.13
C LEU A 126 -4.15 4.65 -12.40
N PHE A 127 -4.92 5.59 -11.83
CA PHE A 127 -6.15 5.25 -11.12
C PHE A 127 -7.20 4.65 -12.04
N LEU A 128 -7.48 5.26 -13.18
CA LEU A 128 -8.45 4.76 -14.14
C LEU A 128 -8.06 3.39 -14.71
N ASP A 129 -6.78 3.22 -15.06
CA ASP A 129 -6.28 1.93 -15.51
C ASP A 129 -6.35 0.87 -14.41
N SER A 130 -6.09 1.26 -13.16
CA SER A 130 -6.14 0.36 -12.01
C SER A 130 -7.54 -0.18 -11.74
N LEU A 131 -8.60 0.60 -11.94
CA LEU A 131 -9.97 0.10 -11.87
C LEU A 131 -10.16 -1.12 -12.78
N ASN A 132 -9.69 -1.03 -14.03
CA ASN A 132 -9.73 -2.14 -14.97
C ASN A 132 -8.82 -3.30 -14.57
N TYR A 133 -7.62 -3.01 -14.03
CA TYR A 133 -6.69 -4.04 -13.60
C TYR A 133 -7.25 -4.91 -12.48
N PHE A 134 -7.88 -4.29 -11.48
CA PHE A 134 -8.51 -5.00 -10.36
C PHE A 134 -9.68 -5.86 -10.84
N GLU A 135 -10.56 -5.34 -11.68
CA GLU A 135 -11.69 -6.09 -12.23
C GLU A 135 -11.21 -7.29 -13.05
N LYS A 136 -10.22 -7.11 -13.94
CA LYS A 136 -9.64 -8.19 -14.74
C LYS A 136 -8.98 -9.28 -13.90
N ALA A 137 -8.39 -8.91 -12.77
CA ALA A 137 -7.81 -9.88 -11.84
C ALA A 137 -8.85 -10.58 -10.94
N GLY A 138 -10.12 -10.23 -11.08
CA GLY A 138 -11.21 -10.85 -10.32
C GLY A 138 -11.43 -10.28 -8.92
N PHE A 139 -10.93 -9.09 -8.65
CA PHE A 139 -11.25 -8.34 -7.43
C PHE A 139 -12.57 -7.60 -7.58
N GLU A 140 -13.32 -7.53 -6.50
CA GLU A 140 -14.47 -6.65 -6.38
C GLU A 140 -14.03 -5.28 -5.86
N ILE A 141 -14.35 -4.19 -6.58
CA ILE A 141 -14.11 -2.83 -6.07
C ILE A 141 -15.25 -2.47 -5.14
N VAL A 142 -15.00 -2.50 -3.83
CA VAL A 142 -16.01 -2.26 -2.79
C VAL A 142 -16.18 -0.80 -2.44
N LYS A 143 -15.12 0.01 -2.63
CA LYS A 143 -15.16 1.47 -2.48
C LYS A 143 -14.25 2.14 -3.51
N LYS A 144 -14.65 3.30 -4.01
CA LYS A 144 -13.79 4.17 -4.81
C LYS A 144 -14.17 5.63 -4.64
N THR A 145 -13.19 6.51 -4.74
CA THR A 145 -13.37 7.97 -4.75
C THR A 145 -12.36 8.63 -5.66
N PHE A 146 -12.74 9.74 -6.27
CA PHE A 146 -11.85 10.61 -7.06
C PHE A 146 -11.32 11.78 -6.23
N ASP A 147 -11.74 11.91 -4.96
CA ASP A 147 -11.32 12.96 -4.06
C ASP A 147 -11.41 12.47 -2.60
N LEU A 148 -10.37 11.79 -2.14
CA LEU A 148 -10.34 11.15 -0.82
C LEU A 148 -10.55 12.16 0.32
N HIS A 149 -10.06 13.38 0.20
CA HIS A 149 -10.12 14.38 1.27
C HIS A 149 -11.50 15.01 1.43
N GLU A 150 -12.38 14.89 0.42
CA GLU A 150 -13.78 15.32 0.50
C GLU A 150 -14.72 14.20 1.00
N GLU A 151 -14.22 12.97 1.11
CA GLU A 151 -15.02 11.83 1.58
C GLU A 151 -14.91 11.67 3.09
N VAL A 152 -16.04 11.79 3.77
CA VAL A 152 -16.14 11.49 5.19
C VAL A 152 -16.26 9.97 5.38
N ASP A 153 -15.48 9.43 6.29
CA ASP A 153 -15.52 8.00 6.66
C ASP A 153 -15.26 7.00 5.50
N PHE A 154 -14.51 7.42 4.48
CA PHE A 154 -14.13 6.51 3.41
C PHE A 154 -13.29 5.34 3.93
N TRP A 155 -12.27 5.66 4.70
CA TRP A 155 -11.43 4.76 5.49
C TRP A 155 -10.68 5.54 6.58
N GLU A 156 -10.05 4.84 7.51
CA GLU A 156 -9.07 5.45 8.42
C GLU A 156 -7.84 5.87 7.62
N ASN A 157 -7.76 7.14 7.24
CA ASN A 157 -6.70 7.64 6.39
C ASN A 157 -5.51 8.16 7.21
N ILE A 158 -4.36 7.51 7.05
CA ILE A 158 -3.08 8.05 7.49
C ILE A 158 -2.49 8.84 6.30
N GLU A 159 -2.41 10.14 6.44
CA GLU A 159 -1.86 11.02 5.39
C GLU A 159 -0.36 10.77 5.22
N THR A 160 0.07 10.50 3.98
CA THR A 160 1.49 10.35 3.63
C THR A 160 2.13 11.72 3.34
N GLU A 161 3.47 11.79 3.32
CA GLU A 161 4.17 13.02 2.89
C GLU A 161 3.79 13.41 1.45
N HIS A 162 3.68 12.44 0.54
CA HIS A 162 3.25 12.67 -0.84
C HIS A 162 1.82 13.21 -0.90
N GLU A 163 0.92 12.63 -0.12
CA GLU A 163 -0.48 13.05 -0.07
C GLU A 163 -0.61 14.50 0.37
N LYS A 164 0.09 14.87 1.44
CA LYS A 164 0.13 16.25 1.93
C LYS A 164 0.66 17.21 0.86
N MET A 165 1.78 16.87 0.23
CA MET A 165 2.40 17.68 -0.81
C MET A 165 1.45 17.87 -2.01
N PHE A 166 0.77 16.83 -2.47
CA PHE A 166 -0.17 16.93 -3.58
C PHE A 166 -1.43 17.71 -3.21
N SER A 167 -1.97 17.49 -2.01
CA SER A 167 -3.15 18.22 -1.51
C SER A 167 -2.88 19.72 -1.40
N GLU A 168 -1.72 20.12 -0.92
CA GLU A 168 -1.29 21.52 -0.84
C GLU A 168 -1.19 22.19 -2.22
N GLN A 169 -0.96 21.40 -3.27
CA GLN A 169 -0.96 21.83 -4.67
C GLN A 169 -2.36 21.81 -5.32
N GLY A 170 -3.40 21.44 -4.59
CA GLY A 170 -4.77 21.31 -5.10
C GLY A 170 -4.99 20.07 -5.96
N ILE A 171 -4.09 19.07 -5.90
CA ILE A 171 -4.22 17.81 -6.61
C ILE A 171 -5.07 16.86 -5.78
N LYS A 172 -6.18 16.39 -6.38
CA LYS A 172 -7.08 15.44 -5.73
C LYS A 172 -6.47 14.06 -5.63
N ILE A 173 -6.65 13.42 -4.48
CA ILE A 173 -6.20 12.06 -4.23
C ILE A 173 -7.33 11.09 -4.53
N LYS A 174 -7.07 10.15 -5.45
CA LYS A 174 -8.01 9.07 -5.79
C LYS A 174 -7.68 7.85 -4.96
N ALA A 175 -8.69 7.14 -4.53
CA ALA A 175 -8.54 5.96 -3.71
C ALA A 175 -9.58 4.89 -4.03
N LEU A 176 -9.21 3.63 -3.83
CA LEU A 176 -10.12 2.50 -3.91
C LEU A 176 -9.79 1.44 -2.86
N VAL A 177 -10.78 0.64 -2.53
CA VAL A 177 -10.65 -0.62 -1.82
C VAL A 177 -11.15 -1.73 -2.72
N ALA A 178 -10.33 -2.72 -2.97
CA ALA A 178 -10.68 -3.91 -3.75
C ALA A 178 -10.57 -5.17 -2.89
N ARG A 179 -11.54 -6.05 -2.98
CA ARG A 179 -11.64 -7.28 -2.17
C ARG A 179 -11.48 -8.52 -3.04
N LEU A 180 -10.72 -9.48 -2.54
CA LEU A 180 -10.62 -10.82 -3.11
C LEU A 180 -11.74 -11.71 -2.53
N ASN A 181 -12.67 -12.14 -3.36
CA ASN A 181 -13.80 -13.00 -2.97
C ASN A 181 -13.43 -14.48 -2.96
#